data_258474ddf16929ff6cde1474bd77821c
#
_entry.id   258474ddf16929ff6cde1474bd77821c
#
_cell.length_a   1.000
_cell.length_b   1.000
_cell.length_c   1.000
_cell.angle_alpha   90.00
_cell.angle_beta   90.00
_cell.angle_gamma   90.00
#
_symmetry.space_group_name_H-M   'P 1'
#
loop_
_entity.id
_entity.type
_entity.pdbx_description
1 polymer ?
#
loop_
_entity_poly.entity_id
_entity_poly.type
_entity_poly.pdbx_seq_one_letter_code
_entity_poly.pdbx_strand_id
1 'polypeptide(L)'
;MKKNILLTAAALLTTLAGAAQWQPAGDRIGTEWGEKLDPQNVLPEYPRPQMTRTQVQDGWQNLNGLWNYAILPMGETPEKYDGQILVPFAVESSLSGVGKR
;
A
#
# COMPACT_ATOMS: atom_id res chain seq x y z
N MET A 1 -53.59 26.11 -15.10
CA MET A 1 -53.03 25.04 -14.23
C MET A 1 -51.54 24.94 -14.48
N LYS A 2 -50.75 25.43 -13.56
CA LYS A 2 -49.29 25.35 -13.64
C LYS A 2 -48.87 24.08 -12.94
N LYS A 3 -48.40 23.10 -13.69
CA LYS A 3 -47.76 21.89 -13.13
C LYS A 3 -46.32 22.25 -12.78
N ASN A 4 -46.06 22.40 -11.52
CA ASN A 4 -44.70 22.54 -11.01
C ASN A 4 -44.04 21.14 -11.08
N ILE A 5 -43.18 20.97 -12.06
CA ILE A 5 -42.30 19.84 -12.10
C ILE A 5 -41.12 20.16 -11.18
N LEU A 6 -41.19 19.64 -9.97
CA LEU A 6 -40.05 19.60 -9.07
C LEU A 6 -39.03 18.58 -9.61
N LEU A 7 -38.03 19.08 -10.33
CA LEU A 7 -36.83 18.34 -10.63
C LEU A 7 -36.03 18.22 -9.34
N THR A 8 -36.25 17.17 -8.60
CA THR A 8 -35.32 16.73 -7.56
C THR A 8 -34.09 16.17 -8.25
N ALA A 9 -33.10 17.03 -8.45
CA ALA A 9 -31.76 16.58 -8.79
C ALA A 9 -31.20 15.84 -7.57
N ALA A 10 -31.35 14.51 -7.57
CA ALA A 10 -30.63 13.67 -6.66
C ALA A 10 -29.14 13.76 -7.05
N ALA A 11 -28.42 14.64 -6.38
CA ALA A 11 -26.97 14.62 -6.41
C ALA A 11 -26.52 13.30 -5.79
N LEU A 12 -26.25 12.31 -6.63
CA LEU A 12 -25.46 11.16 -6.22
C LEU A 12 -24.07 11.67 -5.85
N LEU A 13 -23.89 11.98 -4.58
CA LEU A 13 -22.56 12.02 -3.99
C LEU A 13 -22.04 10.59 -3.99
N THR A 14 -21.45 10.18 -5.08
CA THR A 14 -20.51 9.06 -5.06
C THR A 14 -19.31 9.54 -4.27
N THR A 15 -19.32 9.28 -2.98
CA THR A 15 -18.12 9.30 -2.18
C THR A 15 -17.24 8.17 -2.76
N LEU A 16 -16.35 8.53 -3.67
CA LEU A 16 -15.20 7.71 -3.93
C LEU A 16 -14.47 7.65 -2.59
N ALA A 17 -14.70 6.57 -1.85
CA ALA A 17 -13.79 6.16 -0.81
C ALA A 17 -12.49 5.83 -1.54
N GLY A 18 -11.66 6.85 -1.77
CA GLY A 18 -10.32 6.68 -2.29
C GLY A 18 -9.63 5.74 -1.33
N ALA A 19 -9.20 4.56 -1.80
CA ALA A 19 -8.30 3.72 -1.03
C ALA A 19 -7.19 4.62 -0.51
N ALA A 20 -6.95 4.60 0.81
CA ALA A 20 -5.97 5.48 1.43
C ALA A 20 -4.65 5.26 0.71
N GLN A 21 -4.21 6.28 -0.03
CA GLN A 21 -2.99 6.19 -0.81
C GLN A 21 -1.82 6.07 0.16
N TRP A 22 -0.94 5.10 -0.08
CA TRP A 22 0.26 4.94 0.71
C TRP A 22 1.05 6.25 0.80
N GLN A 23 1.53 6.57 1.99
CA GLN A 23 2.41 7.70 2.26
C GLN A 23 3.50 7.29 3.25
N PRO A 24 4.71 7.84 3.14
CA PRO A 24 5.74 7.66 4.17
C PRO A 24 5.24 8.11 5.54
N ALA A 25 5.58 7.37 6.57
CA ALA A 25 5.22 7.69 7.94
C ALA A 25 6.23 8.64 8.59
N GLY A 26 5.74 9.71 9.22
CA GLY A 26 6.55 10.66 9.97
C GLY A 26 7.42 11.58 9.12
N ASP A 27 8.30 12.32 9.80
CA ASP A 27 9.19 13.36 9.25
C ASP A 27 10.68 12.97 9.33
N ARG A 28 10.96 11.67 9.28
CA ARG A 28 12.34 11.17 9.38
C ARG A 28 13.15 11.53 8.14
N ILE A 29 14.47 11.51 8.32
CA ILE A 29 15.43 11.74 7.25
C ILE A 29 15.11 10.81 6.07
N GLY A 30 14.77 11.41 4.94
CA GLY A 30 14.51 10.73 3.69
C GLY A 30 15.73 10.79 2.76
N THR A 31 15.65 10.03 1.68
CA THR A 31 16.60 10.11 0.56
C THR A 31 15.84 10.42 -0.72
N GLU A 32 16.55 10.96 -1.72
CA GLU A 32 15.92 11.22 -3.02
C GLU A 32 15.34 9.98 -3.69
N TRP A 33 15.90 8.80 -3.41
CA TRP A 33 15.35 7.52 -3.89
C TRP A 33 14.04 7.15 -3.18
N GLY A 34 13.96 7.44 -1.87
CA GLY A 34 12.73 7.27 -1.11
C GLY A 34 11.61 8.19 -1.57
N GLU A 35 11.95 9.43 -1.95
CA GLU A 35 10.99 10.41 -2.48
C GLU A 35 10.41 10.00 -3.85
N LYS A 36 11.20 9.26 -4.65
CA LYS A 36 10.82 8.78 -5.97
C LYS A 36 10.18 7.38 -5.95
N LEU A 37 9.98 6.81 -4.77
CA LEU A 37 9.46 5.46 -4.61
C LEU A 37 8.01 5.37 -5.09
N ASP A 38 7.76 4.43 -6.00
CA ASP A 38 6.41 4.08 -6.46
C ASP A 38 5.92 2.82 -5.74
N PRO A 39 4.89 2.91 -4.89
CA PRO A 39 4.36 1.76 -4.16
C PRO A 39 3.74 0.69 -5.06
N GLN A 40 3.44 1.01 -6.32
CA GLN A 40 2.94 0.05 -7.30
C GLN A 40 4.05 -0.71 -8.01
N ASN A 41 5.29 -0.20 -7.95
CA ASN A 41 6.44 -0.77 -8.66
C ASN A 41 7.70 -0.69 -7.79
N VAL A 42 7.67 -1.34 -6.64
CA VAL A 42 8.73 -1.27 -5.63
C VAL A 42 9.91 -2.15 -6.04
N LEU A 43 11.07 -1.51 -6.31
CA LEU A 43 12.34 -2.19 -6.60
C LEU A 43 12.19 -3.38 -7.57
N PRO A 44 11.60 -3.18 -8.76
CA PRO A 44 11.30 -4.27 -9.68
C PRO A 44 12.57 -4.93 -10.25
N GLU A 45 13.67 -4.20 -10.26
CA GLU A 45 14.98 -4.64 -10.75
C GLU A 45 15.73 -5.54 -9.78
N TYR A 46 15.14 -5.89 -8.63
CA TYR A 46 15.79 -6.65 -7.58
C TYR A 46 15.38 -8.14 -7.53
N PRO A 47 15.62 -8.93 -8.56
CA PRO A 47 16.03 -10.30 -8.39
C PRO A 47 17.55 -10.34 -8.27
N ARG A 48 18.06 -11.01 -7.26
CA ARG A 48 19.47 -11.41 -7.28
C ARG A 48 19.61 -12.47 -8.36
N PRO A 49 20.31 -12.20 -9.48
CA PRO A 49 20.39 -13.15 -10.59
C PRO A 49 20.94 -14.52 -10.17
N GLN A 50 21.79 -14.53 -9.12
CA GLN A 50 22.37 -15.75 -8.58
C GLN A 50 21.36 -16.66 -7.87
N MET A 51 20.22 -16.11 -7.46
CA MET A 51 19.15 -16.86 -6.77
C MET A 51 17.98 -17.23 -7.70
N THR A 52 17.94 -16.64 -8.88
CA THR A 52 16.99 -17.05 -9.91
C THR A 52 17.53 -18.28 -10.64
N ARG A 53 16.81 -19.38 -10.56
CA ARG A 53 17.11 -20.54 -11.41
C ARG A 53 16.75 -20.15 -12.84
N THR A 54 17.76 -19.87 -13.64
CA THR A 54 17.67 -19.29 -14.99
C THR A 54 16.95 -20.14 -16.04
N GLN A 55 16.48 -21.33 -15.68
CA GLN A 55 15.81 -22.24 -16.61
C GLN A 55 14.28 -22.23 -16.53
N VAL A 56 13.71 -21.43 -15.63
CA VAL A 56 12.25 -21.33 -15.49
C VAL A 56 11.89 -19.85 -15.52
N GLN A 57 11.38 -19.37 -16.63
CA GLN A 57 10.96 -17.97 -16.79
C GLN A 57 9.92 -17.52 -15.74
N ASP A 58 9.22 -18.46 -15.12
CA ASP A 58 8.19 -18.24 -14.10
C ASP A 58 8.64 -18.63 -12.68
N GLY A 59 9.93 -18.90 -12.46
CA GLY A 59 10.45 -19.41 -11.19
C GLY A 59 10.71 -18.36 -10.13
N TRP A 60 10.49 -17.05 -10.42
CA TRP A 60 10.72 -15.96 -9.50
C TRP A 60 9.55 -14.98 -9.50
N GLN A 61 9.08 -14.63 -8.32
CA GLN A 61 8.04 -13.65 -8.13
C GLN A 61 8.50 -12.59 -7.13
N ASN A 62 8.37 -11.31 -7.50
CA ASN A 62 8.58 -10.20 -6.59
C ASN A 62 7.35 -10.03 -5.70
N LEU A 63 7.55 -10.14 -4.38
CA LEU A 63 6.50 -9.94 -3.39
C LEU A 63 6.51 -8.53 -2.78
N ASN A 64 7.33 -7.62 -3.31
CA ASN A 64 7.33 -6.23 -2.90
C ASN A 64 6.00 -5.57 -3.24
N GLY A 65 5.62 -4.59 -2.45
CA GLY A 65 4.38 -3.86 -2.63
C GLY A 65 3.59 -3.72 -1.33
N LEU A 66 2.34 -3.33 -1.45
CA LEU A 66 1.46 -3.12 -0.30
C LEU A 66 0.85 -4.44 0.18
N TRP A 67 1.05 -4.72 1.47
CA TRP A 67 0.49 -5.88 2.16
C TRP A 67 -0.32 -5.43 3.36
N ASN A 68 -1.38 -6.16 3.67
CA ASN A 68 -2.11 -5.94 4.91
C ASN A 68 -1.29 -6.44 6.10
N TYR A 69 -1.28 -5.69 7.19
CA TYR A 69 -0.57 -6.06 8.42
C TYR A 69 -1.45 -5.92 9.65
N ALA A 70 -1.12 -6.67 10.69
CA ALA A 70 -1.63 -6.50 12.04
C ALA A 70 -0.50 -6.71 13.05
N ILE A 71 -0.45 -5.90 14.10
CA ILE A 71 0.52 -6.02 15.19
C ILE A 71 -0.22 -6.52 16.41
N LEU A 72 0.03 -7.76 16.79
CA LEU A 72 -0.67 -8.48 17.85
C LEU A 72 0.33 -9.12 18.82
N PRO A 73 -0.06 -9.38 20.06
CA PRO A 73 0.70 -10.24 20.97
C PRO A 73 0.93 -11.63 20.36
N MET A 74 2.02 -12.27 20.80
CA MET A 74 2.39 -13.60 20.32
C MET A 74 1.27 -14.62 20.61
N GLY A 75 0.87 -15.37 19.57
CA GLY A 75 -0.15 -16.41 19.66
C GLY A 75 -1.57 -15.97 19.34
N GLU A 76 -1.78 -14.69 19.08
CA GLU A 76 -3.08 -14.18 18.64
C GLU A 76 -3.19 -14.18 17.12
N THR A 77 -4.41 -14.36 16.62
CA THR A 77 -4.73 -14.29 15.18
C THR A 77 -5.54 -13.03 14.93
N PRO A 78 -5.23 -12.26 13.88
CA PRO A 78 -5.94 -11.02 13.60
C PRO A 78 -7.37 -11.29 13.12
N GLU A 79 -8.34 -10.71 13.78
CA GLU A 79 -9.71 -10.61 13.28
C GLU A 79 -9.84 -9.48 12.24
N LYS A 80 -8.99 -8.48 12.37
CA LYS A 80 -8.94 -7.29 11.52
C LYS A 80 -7.49 -6.84 11.34
N TYR A 81 -7.17 -6.39 10.14
CA TYR A 81 -5.87 -5.79 9.85
C TYR A 81 -5.80 -4.34 10.33
N ASP A 82 -4.63 -3.92 10.81
CA ASP A 82 -4.38 -2.55 11.29
C ASP A 82 -4.23 -1.55 10.12
N GLY A 83 -3.77 -2.03 8.98
CA GLY A 83 -3.54 -1.21 7.80
C GLY A 83 -2.71 -1.92 6.74
N GLN A 84 -2.01 -1.13 5.94
CA GLN A 84 -1.11 -1.63 4.90
C GLN A 84 0.33 -1.18 5.15
N ILE A 85 1.24 -2.08 4.89
CA ILE A 85 2.69 -1.87 4.97
C ILE A 85 3.31 -2.03 3.58
N LEU A 86 4.26 -1.18 3.25
CA LEU A 86 5.01 -1.30 2.00
C LEU A 86 6.23 -2.22 2.20
N VAL A 87 6.15 -3.41 1.64
CA VAL A 87 7.26 -4.39 1.64
C VAL A 87 8.25 -4.00 0.53
N PRO A 88 9.58 -4.03 0.74
CA PRO A 88 10.33 -4.75 1.79
C PRO A 88 10.74 -3.89 3.00
N PHE A 89 10.13 -2.77 3.24
CA PHE A 89 10.55 -1.86 4.31
C PHE A 89 10.12 -2.36 5.69
N ALA A 90 11.01 -2.22 6.68
CA ALA A 90 10.72 -2.59 8.05
C ALA A 90 9.65 -1.69 8.69
N VAL A 91 8.90 -2.23 9.64
CA VAL A 91 7.79 -1.53 10.34
C VAL A 91 8.22 -0.19 10.93
N GLU A 92 9.46 -0.09 11.41
CA GLU A 92 10.05 1.12 12.00
C GLU A 92 10.42 2.17 10.96
N SER A 93 10.56 1.77 9.71
CA SER A 93 10.94 2.66 8.60
C SER A 93 9.79 3.59 8.22
N SER A 94 10.12 4.84 7.87
CA SER A 94 9.13 5.76 7.31
C SER A 94 8.56 5.26 5.99
N LEU A 95 9.37 4.62 5.15
CA LEU A 95 8.96 4.10 3.84
C LEU A 95 7.99 2.91 3.94
N SER A 96 7.92 2.25 5.09
CA SER A 96 6.89 1.22 5.32
C SER A 96 5.47 1.80 5.32
N GLY A 97 5.33 3.08 5.62
CA GLY A 97 4.05 3.74 5.87
C GLY A 97 3.48 3.51 7.28
N VAL A 98 4.17 2.74 8.13
CA VAL A 98 3.75 2.40 9.51
C VAL A 98 4.50 3.21 10.54
N GLY A 99 5.85 3.19 10.51
CA GLY A 99 6.71 4.00 11.37
C GLY A 99 6.61 3.71 12.87
N LYS A 100 6.13 2.53 13.27
CA LYS A 100 6.02 2.12 14.67
C LYS A 100 7.34 1.53 15.19
N ARG A 101 7.62 1.76 16.48
CA ARG A 101 8.73 1.16 17.23
C ARG A 101 8.17 0.24 18.30
#